data_c30a30a60e61810caeba8505abd7decd
#
_entry.id   c30a30a60e61810caeba8505abd7decd
#
_cell.length_a   1.000
_cell.length_b   1.000
_cell.length_c   1.000
_cell.angle_alpha   90.00
_cell.angle_beta   90.00
_cell.angle_gamma   90.00
#
_symmetry.space_group_name_H-M   'P 1'
#
loop_
_entity.id
_entity.type
_entity.pdbx_description
1 polymer ?
#
loop_
_entity_poly.entity_id
_entity_poly.type
_entity_poly.pdbx_seq_one_letter_code
_entity_poly.pdbx_strand_id
1 'polypeptide(L)'
;MKMHLVFIGAHPDDETSSSGTIAKYTANGHEATIVMTTRGGRGHWEIPSEELERIRTKEMESAAKILGAEVIFLDYKDADVPAGDALKEELVDVVRNLKPDIVLTFHPMVWRDDHKRVGQAATEACFKACLPLLETRYPAHRPVPDIYFFGSPMVPVEKDVYIDVSEYMDVKMEAFAQHRSQWVKWDIDEDDSTRPLEEIRVRMLHRARQYGLESGVEYAEAFMSQYGRKRALDFFPTVR
;
A
#
# COMPACT_ATOMS: atom_id res chain seq x y z
N MET A 1 -13.44 -19.01 0.10
CA MET A 1 -12.14 -19.26 0.79
C MET A 1 -11.69 -17.93 1.37
N LYS A 2 -11.20 -17.87 2.60
CA LYS A 2 -10.62 -16.66 3.18
C LYS A 2 -9.24 -16.46 2.58
N MET A 3 -8.98 -15.28 2.01
CA MET A 3 -7.69 -14.92 1.42
C MET A 3 -6.97 -13.90 2.30
N HIS A 4 -5.66 -13.76 2.13
CA HIS A 4 -4.85 -12.79 2.81
C HIS A 4 -4.21 -11.80 1.81
N LEU A 5 -4.60 -10.53 1.90
CA LEU A 5 -4.01 -9.44 1.15
C LEU A 5 -2.91 -8.79 2.00
N VAL A 6 -1.69 -8.68 1.47
CA VAL A 6 -0.60 -7.95 2.12
C VAL A 6 -0.23 -6.74 1.28
N PHE A 7 -0.33 -5.56 1.89
CA PHE A 7 0.18 -4.31 1.33
C PHE A 7 1.60 -4.08 1.84
N ILE A 8 2.55 -3.82 0.95
CA ILE A 8 3.95 -3.51 1.31
C ILE A 8 4.29 -2.11 0.78
N GLY A 9 4.41 -1.15 1.70
CA GLY A 9 4.73 0.26 1.44
C GLY A 9 6.04 0.69 2.08
N ALA A 10 6.48 1.90 1.72
CA ALA A 10 7.68 2.53 2.25
C ALA A 10 7.37 3.36 3.51
N HIS A 11 6.33 4.19 3.45
CA HIS A 11 6.00 5.17 4.48
C HIS A 11 4.53 5.11 4.87
N PRO A 12 4.18 5.42 6.14
CA PRO A 12 2.78 5.63 6.54
C PRO A 12 2.13 6.73 5.68
N ASP A 13 1.06 6.41 4.98
CA ASP A 13 0.26 7.11 3.98
C ASP A 13 0.29 6.49 2.56
N ASP A 14 1.26 5.63 2.25
CA ASP A 14 1.35 4.95 0.94
C ASP A 14 0.13 4.04 0.68
N GLU A 15 -0.42 3.42 1.72
CA GLU A 15 -1.59 2.54 1.63
C GLU A 15 -2.84 3.27 1.13
N THR A 16 -2.86 4.60 1.21
CA THR A 16 -3.94 5.43 0.68
C THR A 16 -4.20 5.18 -0.81
N SER A 17 -3.17 4.79 -1.57
CA SER A 17 -3.32 4.42 -2.98
C SER A 17 -4.20 3.18 -3.21
N SER A 18 -4.36 2.35 -2.17
CA SER A 18 -5.04 1.04 -2.22
C SER A 18 -6.05 0.86 -1.07
N SER A 19 -6.32 1.90 -0.30
CA SER A 19 -7.11 1.78 0.94
C SER A 19 -8.58 1.42 0.70
N GLY A 20 -9.18 1.83 -0.43
CA GLY A 20 -10.50 1.39 -0.83
C GLY A 20 -10.54 -0.12 -1.13
N THR A 21 -9.51 -0.64 -1.82
CA THR A 21 -9.35 -2.08 -2.06
C THR A 21 -9.15 -2.84 -0.76
N ILE A 22 -8.30 -2.35 0.16
CA ILE A 22 -8.08 -2.97 1.47
C ILE A 22 -9.40 -3.03 2.27
N ALA A 23 -10.13 -1.92 2.35
CA ALA A 23 -11.42 -1.85 3.04
C ALA A 23 -12.45 -2.82 2.44
N LYS A 24 -12.55 -2.88 1.12
CA LYS A 24 -13.42 -3.84 0.42
C LYS A 24 -13.06 -5.28 0.76
N TYR A 25 -11.76 -5.58 0.83
CA TYR A 25 -11.27 -6.91 1.14
C TYR A 25 -11.67 -7.34 2.56
N THR A 26 -11.39 -6.49 3.55
CA THR A 26 -11.71 -6.77 4.96
C THR A 26 -13.21 -6.84 5.22
N ALA A 27 -14.00 -5.95 4.61
CA ALA A 27 -15.47 -5.95 4.71
C ALA A 27 -16.10 -7.23 4.13
N ASN A 28 -15.41 -7.93 3.21
CA ASN A 28 -15.85 -9.21 2.66
C ASN A 28 -15.30 -10.44 3.44
N GLY A 29 -14.76 -10.21 4.65
CA GLY A 29 -14.32 -11.28 5.55
C GLY A 29 -12.94 -11.86 5.23
N HIS A 30 -12.16 -11.20 4.39
CA HIS A 30 -10.77 -11.55 4.12
C HIS A 30 -9.82 -10.92 5.15
N GLU A 31 -8.57 -11.35 5.17
CA GLU A 31 -7.52 -10.76 5.99
C GLU A 31 -6.74 -9.71 5.19
N ALA A 32 -6.32 -8.64 5.87
CA ALA A 32 -5.41 -7.67 5.30
C ALA A 32 -4.32 -7.30 6.32
N THR A 33 -3.06 -7.24 5.85
CA THR A 33 -1.93 -6.75 6.64
C THR A 33 -1.20 -5.67 5.85
N ILE A 34 -0.92 -4.55 6.50
CA ILE A 34 -0.16 -3.44 5.96
C ILE A 34 1.26 -3.52 6.54
N VAL A 35 2.25 -3.72 5.68
CA VAL A 35 3.67 -3.75 6.05
C VAL A 35 4.30 -2.44 5.62
N MET A 36 4.75 -1.65 6.59
CA MET A 36 5.46 -0.39 6.36
C MET A 36 6.95 -0.59 6.59
N THR A 37 7.76 -0.30 5.57
CA THR A 37 9.21 -0.46 5.65
C THR A 37 9.84 0.54 6.61
N THR A 38 9.31 1.76 6.67
CA THR A 38 9.78 2.82 7.58
C THR A 38 8.64 3.40 8.41
N ARG A 39 8.97 4.22 9.39
CA ARG A 39 8.00 5.01 10.16
C ARG A 39 7.85 6.45 9.62
N GLY A 40 8.50 6.78 8.51
CA GLY A 40 8.35 8.06 7.81
C GLY A 40 8.89 9.28 8.57
N GLY A 41 9.98 9.11 9.32
CA GLY A 41 10.51 10.15 10.24
C GLY A 41 11.16 11.36 9.57
N ARG A 42 11.32 11.36 8.23
CA ARG A 42 11.89 12.51 7.50
C ARG A 42 10.88 13.20 6.57
N GLY A 43 9.61 12.87 6.72
CA GLY A 43 8.52 13.39 5.89
C GLY A 43 7.92 14.72 6.36
N HIS A 44 8.60 15.53 7.18
CA HIS A 44 8.10 16.84 7.65
C HIS A 44 9.24 17.87 7.74
N TRP A 45 8.91 19.17 7.60
CA TRP A 45 9.91 20.23 7.59
C TRP A 45 10.40 20.64 8.98
N GLU A 46 9.53 20.56 10.00
CA GLU A 46 9.75 21.16 11.31
C GLU A 46 9.77 20.13 12.44
N ILE A 47 9.01 19.03 12.32
CA ILE A 47 8.91 18.04 13.39
C ILE A 47 10.19 17.17 13.39
N PRO A 48 10.88 17.04 14.54
CA PRO A 48 12.05 16.17 14.66
C PRO A 48 11.72 14.71 14.32
N SER A 49 12.69 14.01 13.70
CA SER A 49 12.49 12.66 13.15
C SER A 49 11.87 11.67 14.12
N GLU A 50 12.39 11.55 15.34
CA GLU A 50 11.88 10.61 16.36
C GLU A 50 10.45 10.94 16.80
N GLU A 51 10.12 12.21 16.87
CA GLU A 51 8.76 12.66 17.22
C GLU A 51 7.80 12.37 16.06
N LEU A 52 8.22 12.66 14.84
CA LEU A 52 7.43 12.38 13.63
C LEU A 52 7.17 10.87 13.46
N GLU A 53 8.16 10.01 13.69
CA GLU A 53 7.98 8.56 13.68
C GLU A 53 6.91 8.10 14.67
N ARG A 54 6.88 8.67 15.88
CA ARG A 54 5.84 8.37 16.88
C ARG A 54 4.46 8.83 16.44
N ILE A 55 4.38 10.02 15.83
CA ILE A 55 3.12 10.57 15.30
C ILE A 55 2.62 9.68 14.16
N ARG A 56 3.44 9.46 13.13
CA ARG A 56 3.06 8.69 11.94
C ARG A 56 2.77 7.22 12.23
N THR A 57 3.41 6.64 13.24
CA THR A 57 3.06 5.29 13.71
C THR A 57 1.60 5.25 14.19
N LYS A 58 1.19 6.21 15.04
CA LYS A 58 -0.20 6.29 15.55
C LYS A 58 -1.22 6.60 14.45
N GLU A 59 -0.84 7.47 13.52
CA GLU A 59 -1.67 7.79 12.35
C GLU A 59 -1.92 6.54 11.50
N MET A 60 -0.88 5.75 11.22
CA MET A 60 -0.99 4.50 10.47
C MET A 60 -1.81 3.44 11.22
N GLU A 61 -1.59 3.28 12.52
CA GLU A 61 -2.38 2.36 13.35
C GLU A 61 -3.87 2.74 13.34
N SER A 62 -4.18 4.05 13.39
CA SER A 62 -5.55 4.54 13.32
C SER A 62 -6.17 4.31 11.94
N ALA A 63 -5.43 4.57 10.86
CA ALA A 63 -5.85 4.29 9.49
C ALA A 63 -6.09 2.79 9.28
N ALA A 64 -5.15 1.93 9.69
CA ALA A 64 -5.28 0.48 9.58
C ALA A 64 -6.51 -0.05 10.33
N LYS A 65 -6.81 0.47 11.51
CA LYS A 65 -8.00 0.12 12.27
C LYS A 65 -9.30 0.45 11.52
N ILE A 66 -9.37 1.61 10.86
CA ILE A 66 -10.52 2.00 10.02
C ILE A 66 -10.67 1.05 8.84
N LEU A 67 -9.54 0.65 8.23
CA LEU A 67 -9.50 -0.28 7.11
C LEU A 67 -9.75 -1.76 7.52
N GLY A 68 -9.80 -2.05 8.82
CA GLY A 68 -9.92 -3.42 9.32
C GLY A 68 -8.67 -4.28 9.08
N ALA A 69 -7.50 -3.65 8.92
CA ALA A 69 -6.23 -4.30 8.63
C ALA A 69 -5.29 -4.30 9.84
N GLU A 70 -4.38 -5.29 9.90
CA GLU A 70 -3.23 -5.26 10.81
C GLU A 70 -2.09 -4.41 10.22
N VAL A 71 -1.20 -3.88 11.07
CA VAL A 71 -0.01 -3.15 10.63
C VAL A 71 1.26 -3.72 11.24
N ILE A 72 2.31 -3.82 10.41
CA ILE A 72 3.66 -4.24 10.79
C ILE A 72 4.65 -3.20 10.29
N PHE A 73 5.60 -2.80 11.14
CA PHE A 73 6.71 -1.91 10.78
C PHE A 73 8.03 -2.68 10.77
N LEU A 74 8.89 -2.43 9.77
CA LEU A 74 10.22 -3.05 9.64
C LEU A 74 11.36 -2.19 10.18
N ASP A 75 11.07 -0.99 10.67
CA ASP A 75 12.00 -0.09 11.36
C ASP A 75 13.23 0.39 10.54
N TYR A 76 13.18 0.35 9.20
CA TYR A 76 14.15 1.04 8.37
C TYR A 76 13.97 2.56 8.46
N LYS A 77 15.06 3.29 8.24
CA LYS A 77 15.03 4.76 8.28
C LYS A 77 14.43 5.32 6.99
N ASP A 78 13.52 6.28 7.14
CA ASP A 78 12.96 7.06 6.04
C ASP A 78 14.06 7.77 5.23
N ALA A 79 13.93 7.78 3.91
CA ALA A 79 14.91 8.28 2.94
C ALA A 79 16.29 7.56 2.99
N ASP A 80 16.35 6.39 3.63
CA ASP A 80 17.58 5.60 3.79
C ASP A 80 17.30 4.08 3.73
N VAL A 81 16.21 3.70 3.06
CA VAL A 81 15.91 2.29 2.80
C VAL A 81 17.05 1.67 2.00
N PRO A 82 17.68 0.58 2.46
CA PRO A 82 18.87 0.05 1.81
C PRO A 82 18.57 -0.48 0.41
N ALA A 83 19.48 -0.22 -0.52
CA ALA A 83 19.56 -0.95 -1.78
C ALA A 83 20.27 -2.27 -1.53
N GLY A 84 19.66 -3.40 -1.89
CA GLY A 84 20.33 -4.70 -1.78
C GLY A 84 19.54 -5.75 -1.00
N ASP A 85 20.28 -6.70 -0.40
CA ASP A 85 19.66 -7.94 0.06
C ASP A 85 18.95 -7.83 1.42
N ALA A 86 19.38 -6.93 2.31
CA ALA A 86 18.85 -6.87 3.67
C ALA A 86 17.33 -6.74 3.75
N LEU A 87 16.74 -5.74 3.09
CA LEU A 87 15.28 -5.58 3.05
C LEU A 87 14.60 -6.75 2.37
N LYS A 88 15.18 -7.26 1.28
CA LYS A 88 14.63 -8.38 0.54
C LYS A 88 14.59 -9.65 1.40
N GLU A 89 15.64 -9.97 2.12
CA GLU A 89 15.71 -11.14 3.01
C GLU A 89 14.69 -11.04 4.14
N GLU A 90 14.55 -9.87 4.74
CA GLU A 90 13.52 -9.64 5.75
C GLU A 90 12.10 -9.78 5.18
N LEU A 91 11.85 -9.26 3.98
CA LEU A 91 10.57 -9.42 3.29
C LEU A 91 10.29 -10.87 2.87
N VAL A 92 11.31 -11.70 2.61
CA VAL A 92 11.12 -13.14 2.43
C VAL A 92 10.53 -13.77 3.70
N ASP A 93 11.04 -13.43 4.85
CA ASP A 93 10.51 -13.90 6.13
C ASP A 93 9.08 -13.39 6.38
N VAL A 94 8.81 -12.12 6.07
CA VAL A 94 7.46 -11.53 6.14
C VAL A 94 6.47 -12.32 5.26
N VAL A 95 6.81 -12.53 3.98
CA VAL A 95 5.94 -13.27 3.03
C VAL A 95 5.71 -14.70 3.51
N ARG A 96 6.74 -15.39 3.99
CA ARG A 96 6.63 -16.76 4.49
C ARG A 96 5.79 -16.84 5.77
N ASN A 97 5.88 -15.87 6.65
CA ASN A 97 5.11 -15.80 7.88
C ASN A 97 3.63 -15.49 7.61
N LEU A 98 3.37 -14.45 6.81
CA LEU A 98 2.01 -13.98 6.51
C LEU A 98 1.27 -14.86 5.48
N LYS A 99 1.99 -15.54 4.61
CA LYS A 99 1.44 -16.42 3.57
C LYS A 99 0.37 -15.75 2.70
N PRO A 100 0.68 -14.59 2.09
CA PRO A 100 -0.29 -13.85 1.31
C PRO A 100 -0.74 -14.60 0.07
N ASP A 101 -2.01 -14.43 -0.29
CA ASP A 101 -2.53 -14.76 -1.62
C ASP A 101 -2.25 -13.64 -2.61
N ILE A 102 -2.31 -12.38 -2.11
CA ILE A 102 -2.14 -11.16 -2.91
C ILE A 102 -1.15 -10.22 -2.21
N VAL A 103 -0.24 -9.66 -2.99
CA VAL A 103 0.66 -8.59 -2.56
C VAL A 103 0.42 -7.33 -3.38
N LEU A 104 0.13 -6.23 -2.70
CA LEU A 104 0.11 -4.88 -3.28
C LEU A 104 1.41 -4.17 -2.90
N THR A 105 2.15 -3.66 -3.89
CA THR A 105 3.39 -2.91 -3.66
C THR A 105 3.65 -1.89 -4.76
N PHE A 106 4.70 -1.10 -4.62
CA PHE A 106 5.11 -0.15 -5.65
C PHE A 106 5.60 -0.86 -6.92
N HIS A 107 5.32 -0.23 -8.08
CA HIS A 107 5.98 -0.67 -9.30
C HIS A 107 7.50 -0.46 -9.18
N PRO A 108 8.34 -1.47 -9.55
CA PRO A 108 9.80 -1.41 -9.36
C PRO A 108 10.51 -0.26 -10.09
N MET A 109 9.82 0.44 -10.99
CA MET A 109 10.35 1.55 -11.80
C MET A 109 9.75 2.90 -11.43
N VAL A 110 9.24 3.10 -10.22
CA VAL A 110 8.85 4.43 -9.73
C VAL A 110 10.09 5.31 -9.48
N TRP A 111 9.92 6.64 -9.51
CA TRP A 111 11.06 7.56 -9.45
C TRP A 111 11.62 7.77 -8.03
N ARG A 112 10.77 7.65 -6.99
CA ARG A 112 11.19 7.82 -5.59
C ARG A 112 12.04 6.63 -5.14
N ASP A 113 13.22 6.89 -4.55
CA ASP A 113 14.16 5.85 -4.21
C ASP A 113 13.63 4.81 -3.23
N ASP A 114 13.07 5.21 -2.08
CA ASP A 114 12.52 4.25 -1.12
C ASP A 114 11.39 3.42 -1.73
N HIS A 115 10.45 4.06 -2.46
CA HIS A 115 9.37 3.36 -3.15
C HIS A 115 9.89 2.33 -4.15
N LYS A 116 10.91 2.72 -4.94
CA LYS A 116 11.55 1.84 -5.90
C LYS A 116 12.21 0.64 -5.23
N ARG A 117 12.98 0.89 -4.17
CA ARG A 117 13.69 -0.15 -3.40
C ARG A 117 12.71 -1.13 -2.75
N VAL A 118 11.63 -0.62 -2.16
CA VAL A 118 10.56 -1.45 -1.59
C VAL A 118 9.86 -2.26 -2.67
N GLY A 119 9.47 -1.67 -3.79
CA GLY A 119 8.83 -2.38 -4.90
C GLY A 119 9.70 -3.49 -5.48
N GLN A 120 11.00 -3.24 -5.66
CA GLN A 120 11.98 -4.25 -6.12
C GLN A 120 12.15 -5.37 -5.09
N ALA A 121 12.41 -5.02 -3.83
CA ALA A 121 12.63 -5.99 -2.76
C ALA A 121 11.40 -6.87 -2.52
N ALA A 122 10.19 -6.28 -2.47
CA ALA A 122 8.94 -7.01 -2.27
C ALA A 122 8.65 -7.98 -3.43
N THR A 123 8.86 -7.54 -4.67
CA THR A 123 8.67 -8.39 -5.84
C THR A 123 9.61 -9.60 -5.80
N GLU A 124 10.90 -9.37 -5.56
CA GLU A 124 11.88 -10.45 -5.49
C GLU A 124 11.64 -11.37 -4.28
N ALA A 125 11.22 -10.81 -3.13
CA ALA A 125 10.91 -11.58 -1.93
C ALA A 125 9.76 -12.56 -2.15
N CYS A 126 8.70 -12.16 -2.86
CA CYS A 126 7.58 -13.05 -3.19
C CYS A 126 8.04 -14.31 -3.95
N PHE A 127 8.97 -14.16 -4.90
CA PHE A 127 9.55 -15.32 -5.62
C PHE A 127 10.46 -16.15 -4.73
N LYS A 128 11.37 -15.50 -3.99
CA LYS A 128 12.30 -16.19 -3.10
C LYS A 128 11.59 -16.95 -1.99
N ALA A 129 10.48 -16.42 -1.48
CA ALA A 129 9.68 -17.07 -0.44
C ALA A 129 9.19 -18.47 -0.84
N CYS A 130 9.06 -18.74 -2.16
CA CYS A 130 8.62 -20.05 -2.66
C CYS A 130 9.74 -21.08 -2.78
N LEU A 131 11.00 -20.69 -2.63
CA LEU A 131 12.15 -21.59 -2.82
C LEU A 131 12.36 -22.48 -1.59
N PRO A 132 12.17 -23.80 -1.67
CA PRO A 132 12.22 -24.67 -0.49
C PRO A 132 13.61 -24.86 0.09
N LEU A 133 14.67 -24.68 -0.74
CA LEU A 133 16.05 -24.83 -0.30
C LEU A 133 16.68 -23.50 0.17
N LEU A 134 15.96 -22.40 0.12
CA LEU A 134 16.36 -21.17 0.75
C LEU A 134 16.03 -21.25 2.25
N GLU A 135 17.05 -21.37 3.09
CA GLU A 135 16.91 -21.43 4.53
C GLU A 135 16.60 -20.04 5.09
N THR A 136 15.48 -19.92 5.79
CA THR A 136 15.06 -18.71 6.51
C THR A 136 14.33 -19.11 7.80
N ARG A 137 13.80 -18.13 8.53
CA ARG A 137 13.07 -18.36 9.79
C ARG A 137 11.81 -19.20 9.61
N TYR A 138 11.16 -19.10 8.45
CA TYR A 138 9.87 -19.74 8.16
C TYR A 138 9.96 -20.71 6.97
N PRO A 139 9.11 -21.73 6.91
CA PRO A 139 9.07 -22.64 5.76
C PRO A 139 8.64 -21.92 4.49
N ALA A 140 9.02 -22.47 3.33
CA ALA A 140 8.66 -21.92 2.03
C ALA A 140 7.14 -21.78 1.89
N HIS A 141 6.70 -20.65 1.32
CA HIS A 141 5.30 -20.36 1.01
C HIS A 141 5.02 -20.60 -0.48
N ARG A 142 3.99 -21.41 -0.77
CA ARG A 142 3.53 -21.69 -2.14
C ARG A 142 2.01 -21.64 -2.23
N PRO A 143 1.44 -21.15 -3.33
CA PRO A 143 2.09 -20.64 -4.55
C PRO A 143 2.75 -19.27 -4.34
N VAL A 144 3.43 -18.75 -5.40
CA VAL A 144 3.82 -17.32 -5.45
C VAL A 144 2.56 -16.50 -5.38
N PRO A 145 2.46 -15.51 -4.47
CA PRO A 145 1.30 -14.64 -4.40
C PRO A 145 1.09 -13.86 -5.71
N ASP A 146 -0.14 -13.51 -6.03
CA ASP A 146 -0.43 -12.59 -7.12
C ASP A 146 0.04 -11.17 -6.71
N ILE A 147 0.92 -10.56 -7.54
CA ILE A 147 1.50 -9.26 -7.24
C ILE A 147 0.87 -8.20 -8.13
N TYR A 148 0.38 -7.13 -7.51
CA TYR A 148 -0.17 -5.96 -8.19
C TYR A 148 0.55 -4.70 -7.74
N PHE A 149 0.88 -3.88 -8.73
CA PHE A 149 1.64 -2.66 -8.52
C PHE A 149 0.74 -1.43 -8.55
N PHE A 150 0.98 -0.54 -7.61
CA PHE A 150 0.42 0.81 -7.61
C PHE A 150 1.52 1.86 -7.87
N GLY A 151 1.12 3.14 -7.86
CA GLY A 151 2.02 4.26 -8.13
C GLY A 151 2.13 4.60 -9.61
N SER A 152 3.03 5.54 -9.91
CA SER A 152 3.30 6.03 -11.27
C SER A 152 4.73 5.68 -11.67
N PRO A 153 4.95 4.64 -12.48
CA PRO A 153 6.27 4.29 -12.96
C PRO A 153 6.83 5.35 -13.92
N MET A 154 8.17 5.44 -14.01
CA MET A 154 8.86 6.37 -14.93
C MET A 154 8.72 5.97 -16.41
N VAL A 155 8.28 4.76 -16.67
CA VAL A 155 7.99 4.27 -18.02
C VAL A 155 6.48 4.11 -18.21
N PRO A 156 5.96 4.27 -19.42
CA PRO A 156 4.55 4.00 -19.69
C PRO A 156 4.22 2.55 -19.39
N VAL A 157 3.38 2.32 -18.39
CA VAL A 157 2.80 1.01 -18.08
C VAL A 157 1.30 1.20 -17.96
N GLU A 158 0.55 0.42 -18.71
CA GLU A 158 -0.91 0.46 -18.65
C GLU A 158 -1.42 -0.15 -17.33
N LYS A 159 -2.45 0.49 -16.77
CA LYS A 159 -3.26 -0.13 -15.74
C LYS A 159 -4.11 -1.20 -16.40
N ASP A 160 -4.04 -2.42 -15.89
CA ASP A 160 -4.73 -3.58 -16.45
C ASP A 160 -5.72 -4.23 -15.48
N VAL A 161 -5.74 -3.74 -14.22
CA VAL A 161 -6.65 -4.20 -13.17
C VAL A 161 -7.31 -3.01 -12.49
N TYR A 162 -8.63 -3.02 -12.45
CA TYR A 162 -9.44 -1.98 -11.81
C TYR A 162 -10.33 -2.63 -10.75
N ILE A 163 -10.29 -2.10 -9.55
CA ILE A 163 -11.11 -2.54 -8.43
C ILE A 163 -12.18 -1.49 -8.16
N ASP A 164 -13.44 -1.88 -8.29
CA ASP A 164 -14.58 -1.05 -7.90
C ASP A 164 -14.53 -0.80 -6.38
N VAL A 165 -14.37 0.45 -6.00
CA VAL A 165 -14.32 0.92 -4.61
C VAL A 165 -15.42 1.92 -4.30
N SER A 166 -16.48 1.98 -5.13
CA SER A 166 -17.55 2.97 -5.02
C SER A 166 -18.17 3.01 -3.63
N GLU A 167 -18.44 1.85 -3.03
CA GLU A 167 -19.02 1.74 -1.69
C GLU A 167 -18.01 1.97 -0.54
N TYR A 168 -16.72 2.09 -0.86
CA TYR A 168 -15.63 2.19 0.11
C TYR A 168 -14.91 3.55 0.10
N MET A 169 -15.40 4.51 -0.70
CA MET A 169 -14.75 5.83 -0.80
C MET A 169 -14.79 6.60 0.51
N ASP A 170 -15.87 6.51 1.27
CA ASP A 170 -15.96 7.18 2.57
C ASP A 170 -14.95 6.61 3.57
N VAL A 171 -14.84 5.28 3.65
CA VAL A 171 -13.85 4.59 4.50
C VAL A 171 -12.42 4.95 4.08
N LYS A 172 -12.16 4.99 2.77
CA LYS A 172 -10.87 5.43 2.21
C LYS A 172 -10.52 6.85 2.65
N MET A 173 -11.48 7.77 2.58
CA MET A 173 -11.26 9.17 2.98
C MET A 173 -11.08 9.33 4.49
N GLU A 174 -11.81 8.55 5.29
CA GLU A 174 -11.66 8.53 6.74
C GLU A 174 -10.30 8.02 7.17
N ALA A 175 -9.81 6.92 6.54
CA ALA A 175 -8.47 6.39 6.78
C ALA A 175 -7.38 7.39 6.39
N PHE A 176 -7.49 8.02 5.20
CA PHE A 176 -6.55 9.05 4.76
C PHE A 176 -6.49 10.23 5.74
N ALA A 177 -7.64 10.67 6.28
CA ALA A 177 -7.69 11.79 7.21
C ALA A 177 -6.88 11.56 8.49
N GLN A 178 -6.56 10.31 8.84
CA GLN A 178 -5.71 9.99 9.99
C GLN A 178 -4.25 10.45 9.81
N HIS A 179 -3.73 10.51 8.57
CA HIS A 179 -2.35 10.92 8.27
C HIS A 179 -2.16 12.44 8.35
N ARG A 180 -2.64 13.04 9.42
CA ARG A 180 -2.69 14.48 9.61
C ARG A 180 -1.33 15.16 9.41
N SER A 181 -0.24 14.59 9.92
CA SER A 181 1.10 15.13 9.76
C SER A 181 1.56 15.24 8.30
N GLN A 182 0.86 14.56 7.37
CA GLN A 182 1.22 14.52 5.95
C GLN A 182 0.42 15.49 5.09
N TRP A 183 -0.79 15.86 5.48
CA TRP A 183 -1.59 16.83 4.73
C TRP A 183 -1.62 18.24 5.37
N VAL A 184 -1.22 18.37 6.64
CA VAL A 184 -1.10 19.68 7.34
C VAL A 184 0.26 20.35 7.12
N LYS A 185 1.28 19.65 6.60
CA LYS A 185 2.67 20.11 6.55
C LYS A 185 3.00 21.19 5.52
N TRP A 186 2.11 21.49 4.59
CA TRP A 186 2.41 22.33 3.44
C TRP A 186 1.63 23.65 3.51
N ASP A 187 2.23 24.67 4.09
CA ASP A 187 1.77 26.04 4.00
C ASP A 187 0.37 26.33 4.55
N ILE A 188 0.25 26.49 5.86
CA ILE A 188 -1.04 26.73 6.45
C ILE A 188 -1.02 28.05 7.18
N ASP A 189 -1.84 28.97 6.72
CA ASP A 189 -2.42 29.98 7.58
C ASP A 189 -3.11 29.24 8.74
N GLU A 190 -2.72 29.54 9.99
CA GLU A 190 -3.20 28.85 11.19
C GLU A 190 -4.74 28.81 11.30
N ASP A 191 -5.43 29.68 10.56
CA ASP A 191 -6.90 29.82 10.57
C ASP A 191 -7.66 28.80 9.72
N ASP A 192 -7.03 28.06 8.79
CA ASP A 192 -7.75 27.07 7.94
C ASP A 192 -6.99 25.74 7.78
N SER A 193 -6.87 25.00 8.88
CA SER A 193 -6.20 23.68 8.91
C SER A 193 -6.95 22.57 8.14
N THR A 194 -8.17 22.83 7.65
CA THR A 194 -8.98 21.83 6.93
C THR A 194 -8.83 21.94 5.41
N ARG A 195 -8.45 23.10 4.90
CA ARG A 195 -8.34 23.37 3.46
C ARG A 195 -7.40 22.40 2.72
N PRO A 196 -6.19 22.09 3.21
CA PRO A 196 -5.31 21.13 2.56
C PRO A 196 -5.92 19.73 2.45
N LEU A 197 -6.66 19.29 3.47
CA LEU A 197 -7.35 17.99 3.45
C LEU A 197 -8.43 17.96 2.36
N GLU A 198 -9.24 18.98 2.24
CA GLU A 198 -10.29 19.06 1.21
C GLU A 198 -9.72 19.08 -0.20
N GLU A 199 -8.64 19.83 -0.45
CA GLU A 199 -7.97 19.84 -1.75
C GLU A 199 -7.40 18.48 -2.13
N ILE A 200 -6.85 17.74 -1.17
CA ILE A 200 -6.34 16.39 -1.41
C ILE A 200 -7.50 15.42 -1.63
N ARG A 201 -8.58 15.52 -0.84
CA ARG A 201 -9.81 14.73 -1.04
C ARG A 201 -10.35 14.89 -2.45
N VAL A 202 -10.47 16.13 -2.93
CA VAL A 202 -10.92 16.42 -4.30
C VAL A 202 -10.02 15.73 -5.33
N ARG A 203 -8.70 15.80 -5.18
CA ARG A 203 -7.75 15.11 -6.09
C ARG A 203 -7.87 13.61 -6.06
N MET A 204 -8.08 13.03 -4.88
CA MET A 204 -8.27 11.58 -4.72
C MET A 204 -9.57 11.12 -5.36
N LEU A 205 -10.68 11.84 -5.13
CA LEU A 205 -11.97 11.60 -5.77
C LEU A 205 -11.86 11.70 -7.30
N HIS A 206 -11.20 12.73 -7.81
CA HIS A 206 -10.98 12.90 -9.25
C HIS A 206 -10.25 11.71 -9.87
N ARG A 207 -9.19 11.23 -9.23
CA ARG A 207 -8.42 10.07 -9.71
C ARG A 207 -9.25 8.79 -9.67
N ALA A 208 -9.96 8.53 -8.57
CA ALA A 208 -10.82 7.36 -8.45
C ALA A 208 -11.98 7.41 -9.47
N ARG A 209 -12.53 8.60 -9.74
CA ARG A 209 -13.56 8.80 -10.75
C ARG A 209 -13.04 8.56 -12.16
N GLN A 210 -11.83 9.03 -12.46
CA GLN A 210 -11.18 8.75 -13.75
C GLN A 210 -11.07 7.25 -13.99
N TYR A 211 -10.54 6.50 -13.03
CA TYR A 211 -10.42 5.04 -13.10
C TYR A 211 -11.80 4.36 -13.16
N GLY A 212 -12.79 4.92 -12.48
CA GLY A 212 -14.18 4.46 -12.58
C GLY A 212 -14.74 4.59 -14.00
N LEU A 213 -14.50 5.72 -14.66
CA LEU A 213 -14.91 5.92 -16.06
C LEU A 213 -14.21 4.96 -17.03
N GLU A 214 -12.91 4.67 -16.79
CA GLU A 214 -12.14 3.71 -17.59
C GLU A 214 -12.64 2.28 -17.43
N SER A 215 -13.23 1.93 -16.29
CA SER A 215 -13.67 0.57 -15.94
C SER A 215 -15.19 0.36 -15.90
N GLY A 216 -15.99 1.43 -16.09
CA GLY A 216 -17.43 1.35 -16.12
C GLY A 216 -18.13 1.30 -14.75
N VAL A 217 -17.47 1.80 -13.69
CA VAL A 217 -17.99 1.92 -12.33
C VAL A 217 -17.94 3.37 -11.85
N GLU A 218 -18.48 3.66 -10.66
CA GLU A 218 -18.49 5.04 -10.17
C GLU A 218 -17.08 5.47 -9.73
N TYR A 219 -16.41 4.70 -8.88
CA TYR A 219 -15.05 4.93 -8.43
C TYR A 219 -14.25 3.63 -8.48
N ALA A 220 -13.00 3.70 -8.93
CA ALA A 220 -12.09 2.58 -8.95
C ALA A 220 -10.70 2.94 -8.43
N GLU A 221 -9.99 1.94 -7.94
CA GLU A 221 -8.54 1.93 -7.80
C GLU A 221 -7.93 1.10 -8.93
N ALA A 222 -6.78 1.54 -9.45
CA ALA A 222 -6.20 0.93 -10.64
C ALA A 222 -4.76 0.47 -10.37
N PHE A 223 -4.49 -0.75 -10.82
CA PHE A 223 -3.23 -1.46 -10.60
C PHE A 223 -2.64 -1.95 -11.91
N MET A 224 -1.38 -2.33 -11.85
CA MET A 224 -0.67 -3.05 -12.91
C MET A 224 -0.37 -4.47 -12.41
N SER A 225 -0.81 -5.49 -13.12
CA SER A 225 -0.46 -6.86 -12.77
C SER A 225 0.98 -7.18 -13.16
N GLN A 226 1.67 -8.00 -12.37
CA GLN A 226 3.05 -8.37 -12.66
C GLN A 226 3.23 -9.07 -14.01
N TYR A 227 2.23 -9.79 -14.47
CA TYR A 227 2.33 -10.60 -15.68
C TYR A 227 1.62 -10.01 -16.89
N GLY A 228 1.07 -8.79 -16.78
CA GLY A 228 0.40 -8.11 -17.90
C GLY A 228 -0.73 -8.92 -18.54
N ARG A 229 -1.28 -9.89 -17.83
CA ARG A 229 -2.35 -10.73 -18.37
C ARG A 229 -3.67 -10.00 -18.21
N LYS A 230 -4.33 -9.66 -19.31
CA LYS A 230 -5.75 -9.29 -19.30
C LYS A 230 -6.57 -10.50 -18.79
N ARG A 231 -6.58 -10.68 -17.49
CA ARG A 231 -7.56 -11.52 -16.81
C ARG A 231 -8.65 -10.60 -16.33
N ALA A 232 -9.92 -10.96 -16.58
CA ALA A 232 -10.96 -10.53 -15.68
C ALA A 232 -10.67 -11.20 -14.33
N LEU A 233 -9.94 -10.48 -13.46
CA LEU A 233 -9.67 -10.94 -12.11
C LEU A 233 -10.77 -10.34 -11.27
N ASP A 234 -11.72 -11.18 -10.90
CA ASP A 234 -12.48 -10.93 -9.69
C ASP A 234 -11.46 -11.00 -8.54
N PHE A 235 -10.95 -9.85 -8.12
CA PHE A 235 -10.09 -9.74 -6.93
C PHE A 235 -10.78 -10.27 -5.69
N PHE A 236 -12.10 -10.16 -5.70
CA PHE A 236 -12.91 -10.69 -4.65
C PHE A 236 -13.81 -11.77 -5.25
N PRO A 237 -13.89 -12.95 -4.63
CA PRO A 237 -14.89 -13.91 -5.02
C PRO A 237 -16.24 -13.19 -4.96
N THR A 238 -16.91 -13.07 -6.11
CA THR A 238 -18.30 -12.64 -6.12
C THR A 238 -19.05 -13.63 -5.24
N VAL A 239 -19.50 -13.16 -4.10
CA VAL A 239 -20.52 -13.87 -3.33
C VAL A 239 -21.76 -13.80 -4.21
N ARG A 240 -22.00 -14.89 -4.97
CA ARG A 240 -23.27 -15.10 -5.67
C ARG A 240 -24.34 -15.56 -4.69
#